data_800a24fd4a996d594e34e7bdaf9e1d41
#
_entry.id   800a24fd4a996d594e34e7bdaf9e1d41
#
_cell.length_a   1.000
_cell.length_b   1.000
_cell.length_c   1.000
_cell.angle_alpha   90.00
_cell.angle_beta   90.00
_cell.angle_gamma   90.00
#
_symmetry.space_group_name_H-M   'P 1'
#
loop_
_entity.id
_entity.type
_entity.pdbx_description
1 polymer ?
#
loop_
_entity_poly.entity_id
_entity_poly.type
_entity_poly.pdbx_seq_one_letter_code
_entity_poly.pdbx_strand_id
1 'polypeptide(L)'
;MNSKVQLGIKVVLILLSTYFTYRIYNSIMQPIKFQRIERVRICDVTEKLENIREAQLAYKTENGAFCSDINELVAFVDTGVISIIERKDTSFMYYDKVYQKQMNKDSVMLRVLGQEPVAVQLFGEGFNAQSLLKIPGTDSLFTMNAGQINKNAV
;
A
#
# COMPACT_ATOMS: atom_id res chain seq x y z
N MET A 1 62.81 33.16 9.53
CA MET A 1 62.13 32.15 8.66
C MET A 1 62.01 32.75 7.27
N ASN A 2 62.56 32.12 6.26
CA ASN A 2 62.66 32.71 4.91
C ASN A 2 61.23 32.95 4.30
N SER A 3 61.02 34.18 3.75
CA SER A 3 59.78 34.59 3.13
C SER A 3 59.26 33.58 2.09
N LYS A 4 60.14 32.92 1.35
CA LYS A 4 59.81 31.86 0.34
C LYS A 4 59.20 30.60 1.01
N VAL A 5 59.68 30.23 2.20
CA VAL A 5 59.16 29.09 2.99
C VAL A 5 57.75 29.38 3.52
N GLN A 6 57.53 30.60 3.99
CA GLN A 6 56.18 31.01 4.43
C GLN A 6 55.16 31.03 3.28
N LEU A 7 55.57 31.46 2.10
CA LEU A 7 54.71 31.42 0.90
C LEU A 7 54.34 29.98 0.56
N GLY A 8 55.34 29.06 0.56
CA GLY A 8 55.13 27.65 0.27
C GLY A 8 54.11 27.01 1.25
N ILE A 9 54.26 27.28 2.56
CA ILE A 9 53.32 26.76 3.58
C ILE A 9 51.90 27.28 3.38
N LYS A 10 51.73 28.58 2.99
CA LYS A 10 50.38 29.14 2.72
C LYS A 10 49.72 28.47 1.54
N VAL A 11 50.46 28.20 0.46
CA VAL A 11 49.93 27.52 -0.74
C VAL A 11 49.49 26.09 -0.39
N VAL A 12 50.29 25.34 0.35
CA VAL A 12 49.96 23.99 0.79
C VAL A 12 48.72 23.97 1.65
N LEU A 13 48.57 24.92 2.61
CA LEU A 13 47.40 25.02 3.45
C LEU A 13 46.12 25.33 2.64
N ILE A 14 46.19 26.20 1.63
CA ILE A 14 45.05 26.51 0.77
C ILE A 14 44.64 25.26 -0.03
N LEU A 15 45.57 24.51 -0.59
CA LEU A 15 45.30 23.27 -1.32
C LEU A 15 44.67 22.22 -0.41
N LEU A 16 45.20 22.07 0.80
CA LEU A 16 44.67 21.14 1.79
C LEU A 16 43.22 21.51 2.21
N SER A 17 43.00 22.81 2.46
CA SER A 17 41.64 23.31 2.78
C SER A 17 40.65 23.03 1.64
N THR A 18 41.01 23.30 0.40
CA THR A 18 40.18 23.03 -0.77
C THR A 18 39.89 21.54 -0.92
N TYR A 19 40.89 20.68 -0.70
CA TYR A 19 40.75 19.24 -0.73
C TYR A 19 39.73 18.74 0.37
N PHE A 20 39.85 19.20 1.59
CA PHE A 20 38.93 18.82 2.67
C PHE A 20 37.52 19.32 2.40
N THR A 21 37.36 20.55 1.90
CA THR A 21 36.04 21.08 1.54
C THR A 21 35.36 20.20 0.48
N TYR A 22 36.10 19.81 -0.54
CA TYR A 22 35.58 18.90 -1.56
C TYR A 22 35.18 17.53 -0.99
N ARG A 23 36.01 16.97 -0.10
CA ARG A 23 35.72 15.68 0.56
C ARG A 23 34.47 15.73 1.41
N ILE A 24 34.29 16.80 2.19
CA ILE A 24 33.11 17.01 3.05
C ILE A 24 31.87 17.16 2.17
N TYR A 25 31.94 17.99 1.13
CA TYR A 25 30.82 18.19 0.21
C TYR A 25 30.37 16.86 -0.42
N ASN A 26 31.30 16.08 -0.94
CA ASN A 26 30.96 14.81 -1.57
C ASN A 26 30.42 13.77 -0.57
N SER A 27 30.93 13.76 0.65
CA SER A 27 30.44 12.88 1.73
C SER A 27 28.99 13.17 2.14
N ILE A 28 28.57 14.44 2.08
CA ILE A 28 27.20 14.85 2.43
C ILE A 28 26.22 14.64 1.26
N MET A 29 26.68 14.92 0.03
CA MET A 29 25.80 14.86 -1.13
C MET A 29 25.43 13.43 -1.57
N GLN A 30 26.29 12.45 -1.33
CA GLN A 30 26.02 11.06 -1.69
C GLN A 30 24.80 10.49 -0.92
N PRO A 31 24.73 10.58 0.42
CA PRO A 31 23.58 10.03 1.15
C PRO A 31 22.28 10.77 0.82
N ILE A 32 22.32 12.08 0.56
CA ILE A 32 21.14 12.86 0.19
C ILE A 32 20.54 12.39 -1.12
N LYS A 33 21.37 12.15 -2.13
CA LYS A 33 20.92 11.61 -3.43
C LYS A 33 20.31 10.22 -3.28
N PHE A 34 20.95 9.34 -2.50
CA PHE A 34 20.47 8.00 -2.23
C PHE A 34 19.10 8.03 -1.53
N GLN A 35 18.97 8.81 -0.44
CA GLN A 35 17.71 8.93 0.29
C GLN A 35 16.56 9.48 -0.57
N ARG A 36 16.84 10.37 -1.52
CA ARG A 36 15.81 10.87 -2.43
C ARG A 36 15.28 9.76 -3.33
N ILE A 37 16.17 8.97 -3.93
CA ILE A 37 15.78 7.85 -4.81
C ILE A 37 15.05 6.78 -4.01
N GLU A 38 15.52 6.48 -2.81
CA GLU A 38 14.89 5.53 -1.90
C GLU A 38 13.46 5.96 -1.55
N ARG A 39 13.24 7.23 -1.17
CA ARG A 39 11.90 7.73 -0.85
C ARG A 39 10.92 7.59 -2.00
N VAL A 40 11.33 7.94 -3.22
CA VAL A 40 10.46 7.79 -4.41
C VAL A 40 10.09 6.33 -4.60
N ARG A 41 11.07 5.41 -4.55
CA ARG A 41 10.80 3.97 -4.69
C ARG A 41 9.89 3.43 -3.59
N ILE A 42 10.10 3.86 -2.34
CA ILE A 42 9.23 3.46 -1.22
C ILE A 42 7.80 3.94 -1.46
N CYS A 43 7.60 5.20 -1.88
CA CYS A 43 6.26 5.70 -2.21
C CYS A 43 5.58 4.86 -3.29
N ASP A 44 6.28 4.59 -4.39
CA ASP A 44 5.75 3.81 -5.51
C ASP A 44 5.38 2.37 -5.09
N VAL A 45 6.23 1.74 -4.27
CA VAL A 45 5.96 0.38 -3.74
C VAL A 45 4.81 0.40 -2.74
N THR A 46 4.75 1.43 -1.87
CA THR A 46 3.66 1.56 -0.89
C THR A 46 2.31 1.70 -1.58
N GLU A 47 2.21 2.55 -2.60
CA GLU A 47 1.00 2.70 -3.41
C GLU A 47 0.56 1.37 -4.03
N LYS A 48 1.50 0.59 -4.57
CA LYS A 48 1.18 -0.74 -5.12
C LYS A 48 0.70 -1.72 -4.05
N LEU A 49 1.31 -1.70 -2.87
CA LEU A 49 0.89 -2.54 -1.75
C LEU A 49 -0.50 -2.15 -1.23
N GLU A 50 -0.83 -0.86 -1.21
CA GLU A 50 -2.17 -0.38 -0.89
C GLU A 50 -3.20 -0.90 -1.90
N ASN A 51 -2.91 -0.81 -3.19
CA ASN A 51 -3.77 -1.35 -4.25
C ASN A 51 -3.96 -2.87 -4.12
N ILE A 52 -2.89 -3.63 -3.82
CA ILE A 52 -2.98 -5.07 -3.57
C ILE A 52 -3.84 -5.35 -2.33
N ARG A 53 -3.70 -4.55 -1.27
CA ARG A 53 -4.51 -4.68 -0.06
C ARG A 53 -6.00 -4.44 -0.34
N GLU A 54 -6.34 -3.42 -1.11
CA GLU A 54 -7.73 -3.13 -1.49
C GLU A 54 -8.32 -4.28 -2.32
N ALA A 55 -7.56 -4.78 -3.30
CA ALA A 55 -7.96 -5.95 -4.07
C ALA A 55 -8.17 -7.20 -3.20
N GLN A 56 -7.31 -7.42 -2.21
CA GLN A 56 -7.44 -8.52 -1.24
C GLN A 56 -8.67 -8.38 -0.34
N LEU A 57 -9.02 -7.16 0.07
CA LEU A 57 -10.22 -6.92 0.86
C LEU A 57 -11.49 -7.18 0.04
N ALA A 58 -11.49 -6.78 -1.23
CA ALA A 58 -12.57 -7.07 -2.15
C ALA A 58 -12.71 -8.58 -2.41
N TYR A 59 -11.59 -9.27 -2.67
CA TYR A 59 -11.57 -10.72 -2.83
C TYR A 59 -12.14 -11.45 -1.60
N LYS A 60 -11.72 -11.02 -0.40
CA LYS A 60 -12.24 -11.57 0.85
C LYS A 60 -13.74 -11.34 1.03
N THR A 61 -14.26 -10.20 0.60
CA THR A 61 -15.68 -9.87 0.74
C THR A 61 -16.54 -10.81 -0.11
N GLU A 62 -16.09 -11.14 -1.32
CA GLU A 62 -16.81 -12.02 -2.24
C GLU A 62 -16.57 -13.51 -1.94
N ASN A 63 -15.33 -13.91 -1.60
CA ASN A 63 -14.93 -15.31 -1.45
C ASN A 63 -14.82 -15.79 0.02
N GLY A 64 -14.93 -14.88 0.99
CA GLY A 64 -14.86 -15.19 2.43
C GLY A 64 -13.46 -15.42 2.98
N ALA A 65 -12.42 -15.53 2.16
CA ALA A 65 -11.03 -15.75 2.54
C ALA A 65 -10.09 -14.87 1.72
N PHE A 66 -8.88 -14.64 2.24
CA PHE A 66 -7.82 -13.96 1.49
C PHE A 66 -7.23 -14.88 0.42
N CYS A 67 -6.89 -14.32 -0.73
CA CYS A 67 -6.20 -15.02 -1.80
C CYS A 67 -4.73 -15.27 -1.43
N SER A 68 -4.22 -16.48 -1.68
CA SER A 68 -2.81 -16.83 -1.41
C SER A 68 -1.89 -16.64 -2.62
N ASP A 69 -2.45 -16.56 -3.82
CA ASP A 69 -1.70 -16.38 -5.06
C ASP A 69 -1.99 -15.02 -5.70
N ILE A 70 -0.93 -14.28 -6.00
CA ILE A 70 -1.06 -12.97 -6.65
C ILE A 70 -1.62 -13.06 -8.06
N ASN A 71 -1.35 -14.14 -8.79
CA ASN A 71 -1.87 -14.32 -10.14
C ASN A 71 -3.40 -14.52 -10.11
N GLU A 72 -3.90 -15.25 -9.14
CA GLU A 72 -5.34 -15.44 -8.92
C GLU A 72 -5.99 -14.10 -8.53
N LEU A 73 -5.35 -13.31 -7.67
CA LEU A 73 -5.82 -11.98 -7.29
C LEU A 73 -5.90 -11.05 -8.52
N VAL A 74 -4.89 -11.04 -9.37
CA VAL A 74 -4.86 -10.24 -10.59
C VAL A 74 -5.96 -10.67 -11.55
N ALA A 75 -6.18 -11.98 -11.73
CA ALA A 75 -7.28 -12.49 -12.53
C ALA A 75 -8.65 -12.07 -11.97
N PHE A 76 -8.81 -12.08 -10.64
CA PHE A 76 -10.02 -11.57 -9.99
C PHE A 76 -10.23 -10.08 -10.23
N VAL A 77 -9.19 -9.26 -10.15
CA VAL A 77 -9.29 -7.81 -10.44
C VAL A 77 -9.67 -7.56 -11.89
N ASP A 78 -9.12 -8.35 -12.83
CA ASP A 78 -9.34 -8.18 -14.27
C ASP A 78 -10.73 -8.62 -14.73
N THR A 79 -11.22 -9.76 -14.21
CA THR A 79 -12.46 -10.40 -14.68
C THR A 79 -13.57 -10.47 -13.65
N GLY A 80 -13.26 -10.19 -12.36
CA GLY A 80 -14.23 -10.29 -11.28
C GLY A 80 -15.24 -9.16 -11.28
N VAL A 81 -16.36 -9.42 -10.61
CA VAL A 81 -17.43 -8.46 -10.36
C VAL A 81 -17.71 -8.39 -8.85
N ILE A 82 -17.98 -7.21 -8.35
CA ILE A 82 -18.35 -6.97 -6.96
C ILE A 82 -19.82 -6.60 -6.90
N SER A 83 -20.52 -7.19 -5.95
CA SER A 83 -21.92 -6.89 -5.67
C SER A 83 -22.05 -5.63 -4.84
N ILE A 84 -22.70 -4.59 -5.38
CA ILE A 84 -23.02 -3.38 -4.62
C ILE A 84 -24.21 -3.67 -3.74
N ILE A 85 -23.99 -3.67 -2.42
CA ILE A 85 -25.00 -3.96 -1.43
C ILE A 85 -25.40 -2.68 -0.69
N GLU A 86 -26.66 -2.26 -0.84
CA GLU A 86 -27.25 -1.25 0.03
C GLU A 86 -27.62 -1.87 1.37
N ARG A 87 -27.10 -1.31 2.44
CA ARG A 87 -27.49 -1.65 3.80
C ARG A 87 -28.46 -0.60 4.34
N LYS A 88 -29.69 -1.01 4.62
CA LYS A 88 -30.70 -0.15 5.24
C LYS A 88 -31.04 -0.68 6.62
N ASP A 89 -30.71 0.09 7.64
CA ASP A 89 -31.11 -0.21 8.99
C ASP A 89 -32.63 0.09 9.15
N THR A 90 -33.35 -0.90 9.57
CA THR A 90 -34.82 -0.83 9.74
C THR A 90 -35.19 -1.36 11.12
N SER A 91 -36.05 -0.65 11.81
CA SER A 91 -36.64 -1.14 13.06
C SER A 91 -38.14 -1.46 12.85
N PHE A 92 -38.59 -2.57 13.35
CA PHE A 92 -39.98 -2.92 13.33
C PHE A 92 -40.46 -3.32 14.72
N MET A 93 -41.73 -2.98 15.00
CA MET A 93 -42.40 -3.38 16.24
C MET A 93 -42.86 -4.83 16.13
N TYR A 94 -42.52 -5.64 17.12
CA TYR A 94 -43.06 -6.98 17.28
C TYR A 94 -43.60 -7.15 18.69
N TYR A 95 -44.63 -8.03 18.85
CA TYR A 95 -45.20 -8.36 20.14
C TYR A 95 -44.40 -9.50 20.76
N ASP A 96 -43.77 -9.22 21.89
CA ASP A 96 -43.05 -10.23 22.65
C ASP A 96 -44.01 -10.97 23.60
N LYS A 97 -44.15 -12.28 23.39
CA LYS A 97 -45.07 -13.13 24.20
C LYS A 97 -44.60 -13.32 25.63
N VAL A 98 -43.30 -13.17 25.91
CA VAL A 98 -42.73 -13.35 27.25
C VAL A 98 -43.00 -12.11 28.10
N TYR A 99 -42.75 -10.93 27.55
CA TYR A 99 -42.91 -9.65 28.22
C TYR A 99 -44.33 -9.05 28.02
N GLN A 100 -45.16 -9.67 27.21
CA GLN A 100 -46.53 -9.24 26.88
C GLN A 100 -46.65 -7.76 26.47
N LYS A 101 -45.65 -7.26 25.76
CA LYS A 101 -45.59 -5.88 25.27
C LYS A 101 -44.99 -5.78 23.88
N GLN A 102 -45.29 -4.68 23.19
CA GLN A 102 -44.63 -4.36 21.92
C GLN A 102 -43.20 -3.90 22.19
N MET A 103 -42.24 -4.50 21.48
CA MET A 103 -40.83 -4.15 21.53
C MET A 103 -40.32 -3.83 20.12
N ASN A 104 -39.39 -2.90 20.03
CA ASN A 104 -38.68 -2.61 18.78
C ASN A 104 -37.56 -3.62 18.59
N LYS A 105 -37.52 -4.22 17.41
CA LYS A 105 -36.41 -5.05 16.96
C LYS A 105 -35.73 -4.38 15.80
N ASP A 106 -34.43 -4.10 15.97
CA ASP A 106 -33.59 -3.58 14.88
C ASP A 106 -33.27 -4.72 13.95
N SER A 107 -33.40 -4.45 12.66
CA SER A 107 -33.13 -5.37 11.58
C SER A 107 -32.35 -4.64 10.47
N VAL A 108 -31.52 -5.37 9.77
CA VAL A 108 -30.76 -4.85 8.64
C VAL A 108 -31.31 -5.49 7.37
N MET A 109 -31.78 -4.65 6.46
CA MET A 109 -32.12 -5.08 5.11
C MET A 109 -30.92 -4.89 4.18
N LEU A 110 -30.48 -5.97 3.56
CA LEU A 110 -29.45 -5.95 2.54
C LEU A 110 -30.12 -6.08 1.17
N ARG A 111 -29.88 -5.13 0.31
CA ARG A 111 -30.39 -5.13 -1.07
C ARG A 111 -29.21 -5.03 -2.04
N VAL A 112 -29.10 -5.97 -2.95
CA VAL A 112 -28.15 -5.89 -4.05
C VAL A 112 -28.68 -4.88 -5.07
N LEU A 113 -27.93 -3.80 -5.30
CA LEU A 113 -28.28 -2.74 -6.24
C LEU A 113 -27.80 -3.05 -7.66
N GLY A 114 -26.64 -3.73 -7.77
CA GLY A 114 -26.04 -4.05 -9.06
C GLY A 114 -24.74 -4.80 -8.89
N GLN A 115 -24.08 -5.05 -9.98
CA GLN A 115 -22.74 -5.63 -10.04
C GLN A 115 -21.87 -4.73 -10.90
N GLU A 116 -20.65 -4.45 -10.44
CA GLU A 116 -19.66 -3.69 -11.19
C GLU A 116 -18.34 -4.45 -11.28
N PRO A 117 -17.57 -4.25 -12.38
CA PRO A 117 -16.23 -4.83 -12.49
C PRO A 117 -15.33 -4.35 -11.34
N VAL A 118 -14.58 -5.27 -10.74
CA VAL A 118 -13.66 -5.00 -9.61
C VAL A 118 -12.69 -3.88 -9.95
N ALA A 119 -12.07 -3.94 -11.13
CA ALA A 119 -11.09 -2.95 -11.57
C ALA A 119 -11.67 -1.54 -11.61
N VAL A 120 -12.89 -1.38 -12.12
CA VAL A 120 -13.54 -0.06 -12.24
C VAL A 120 -13.91 0.51 -10.89
N GLN A 121 -14.45 -0.33 -10.00
CA GLN A 121 -14.90 0.10 -8.68
C GLN A 121 -13.74 0.48 -7.76
N LEU A 122 -12.62 -0.25 -7.78
CA LEU A 122 -11.49 -0.01 -6.87
C LEU A 122 -10.50 1.01 -7.44
N PHE A 123 -10.21 0.98 -8.73
CA PHE A 123 -9.11 1.72 -9.34
C PHE A 123 -9.54 2.68 -10.46
N GLY A 124 -10.80 2.62 -10.89
CA GLY A 124 -11.33 3.42 -11.97
C GLY A 124 -11.16 2.80 -13.36
N GLU A 125 -11.71 3.51 -14.37
CA GLU A 125 -11.67 3.04 -15.76
C GLU A 125 -10.23 3.02 -16.31
N GLY A 126 -9.89 1.95 -17.02
CA GLY A 126 -8.59 1.81 -17.68
C GLY A 126 -7.46 1.29 -16.79
N PHE A 127 -7.73 0.85 -15.56
CA PHE A 127 -6.72 0.24 -14.71
C PHE A 127 -6.22 -1.08 -15.27
N ASN A 128 -4.89 -1.25 -15.33
CA ASN A 128 -4.28 -2.49 -15.78
C ASN A 128 -3.93 -3.38 -14.58
N ALA A 129 -4.70 -4.46 -14.38
CA ALA A 129 -4.50 -5.41 -13.28
C ALA A 129 -3.11 -6.07 -13.28
N GLN A 130 -2.48 -6.27 -14.47
CA GLN A 130 -1.14 -6.81 -14.59
C GLN A 130 -0.07 -5.92 -13.93
N SER A 131 -0.38 -4.62 -13.76
CA SER A 131 0.53 -3.68 -13.08
C SER A 131 0.72 -4.00 -11.59
N LEU A 132 -0.17 -4.78 -10.98
CA LEU A 132 -0.06 -5.22 -9.58
C LEU A 132 1.02 -6.28 -9.36
N LEU A 133 1.39 -7.03 -10.40
CA LEU A 133 2.41 -8.07 -10.31
C LEU A 133 3.82 -7.52 -10.13
N LYS A 134 4.12 -6.40 -10.78
CA LYS A 134 5.50 -5.89 -10.91
C LYS A 134 5.85 -4.89 -9.82
N ILE A 135 7.00 -5.12 -9.18
CA ILE A 135 7.58 -4.18 -8.20
C ILE A 135 8.18 -2.98 -8.95
N PRO A 136 7.78 -1.74 -8.64
CA PRO A 136 8.34 -0.55 -9.28
C PRO A 136 9.86 -0.45 -9.11
N GLY A 137 10.56 -0.18 -10.22
CA GLY A 137 12.01 -0.01 -10.22
C GLY A 137 12.85 -1.28 -10.13
N THR A 138 12.21 -2.47 -10.24
CA THR A 138 12.90 -3.77 -10.32
C THR A 138 12.21 -4.68 -11.33
N ASP A 139 12.89 -5.77 -11.71
CA ASP A 139 12.29 -6.83 -12.55
C ASP A 139 11.68 -7.96 -11.70
N SER A 140 11.60 -7.77 -10.38
CA SER A 140 11.02 -8.73 -9.46
C SER A 140 9.50 -8.60 -9.40
N LEU A 141 8.84 -9.71 -9.08
CA LEU A 141 7.38 -9.78 -8.87
C LEU A 141 7.06 -9.83 -7.38
N PHE A 142 5.87 -9.33 -7.02
CA PHE A 142 5.35 -9.53 -5.68
C PHE A 142 4.99 -10.99 -5.47
N THR A 143 5.26 -11.48 -4.27
CA THR A 143 4.81 -12.79 -3.80
C THR A 143 3.96 -12.58 -2.56
N MET A 144 2.87 -13.32 -2.44
CA MET A 144 2.03 -13.27 -1.25
C MET A 144 1.67 -14.67 -0.79
N ASN A 145 1.29 -14.76 0.47
CA ASN A 145 0.80 -15.99 1.08
C ASN A 145 -0.30 -15.62 2.08
N ALA A 146 -1.37 -16.41 2.10
CA ALA A 146 -2.47 -16.25 3.04
C ALA A 146 -2.67 -17.54 3.85
N GLY A 147 -2.94 -17.41 5.14
CA GLY A 147 -3.18 -18.52 6.01
C GLY A 147 -4.18 -18.17 7.12
N GLN A 148 -4.78 -19.19 7.72
CA GLN A 148 -5.64 -19.02 8.88
C GLN A 148 -4.84 -19.15 10.16
N ILE A 149 -4.99 -18.19 11.05
CA ILE A 149 -4.40 -18.25 12.39
C ILE A 149 -5.44 -18.84 13.34
N ASN A 150 -5.17 -20.04 13.85
CA ASN A 150 -6.01 -20.64 14.89
C ASN A 150 -5.79 -19.88 16.20
N LYS A 151 -6.84 -19.24 16.72
CA LYS A 151 -6.83 -18.50 18.00
C LYS A 151 -6.53 -19.37 19.23
N ASN A 152 -6.49 -20.69 19.09
CA ASN A 152 -6.31 -21.64 20.19
C ASN A 152 -4.84 -22.05 20.41
N ALA A 153 -3.89 -21.36 19.80
CA ALA A 153 -2.45 -21.62 19.96
C ALA A 153 -1.78 -20.58 20.90
N VAL A 154 -2.41 -20.31 22.05
CA VAL A 154 -1.83 -19.57 23.18
C VAL A 154 -1.95 -20.39 24.43
#